data_ac1d820fe65e6c604ce6bd5adf0941cd
#
_entry.id   ac1d820fe65e6c604ce6bd5adf0941cd
#
_cell.length_a   1.000
_cell.length_b   1.000
_cell.length_c   1.000
_cell.angle_alpha   90.00
_cell.angle_beta   90.00
_cell.angle_gamma   90.00
#
_symmetry.space_group_name_H-M   'P 1'
#
loop_
_entity.id
_entity.type
_entity.pdbx_description
1 polymer ?
#
loop_
_entity_poly.entity_id
_entity_poly.type
_entity_poly.pdbx_seq_one_letter_code
_entity_poly.pdbx_strand_id
1 'polypeptide(L)'
;CLRSQKLALKYHTDSLLEVESGSNDPMSYMLTMAAIALLSGAAFSFPLLLAKQLLIGAFFGLAIGWLALKLLHSRLLPSQQSHTVFLFSIMVLAYAIPAEFDGNGYLSVYLCGIYIGNSKLPQKKYLVHFFDVLTNVAQVMIFFLLGLLVTPVDLPSVIVPALVLTTFLTLVARPMVSAAILAPFGAKREQIALVSWAGLRGAASIVFAIGAVLAEVDITYNLYNLVFCMVLLSISIQGTLLPFAAKKLSMIDPTADIRTALNDCMDA
;
A
#
# COMPACT_ATOMS: atom_id res chain seq x y z
N CYS A 1 3.39 -11.17 -0.59
CA CYS A 1 3.26 -12.49 0.07
C CYS A 1 2.57 -13.52 -0.85
N LEU A 2 1.38 -13.24 -1.41
CA LEU A 2 0.69 -14.19 -2.30
C LEU A 2 1.42 -14.37 -3.64
N ARG A 3 1.91 -13.30 -4.27
CA ARG A 3 2.75 -13.36 -5.48
C ARG A 3 4.04 -14.16 -5.28
N SER A 4 4.70 -14.01 -4.14
CA SER A 4 5.93 -14.76 -3.84
C SER A 4 5.68 -16.27 -3.69
N GLN A 5 4.47 -16.68 -3.34
CA GLN A 5 4.06 -18.08 -3.21
C GLN A 5 3.35 -18.64 -4.47
N LYS A 6 3.21 -17.86 -5.52
CA LYS A 6 2.56 -18.27 -6.80
C LYS A 6 1.15 -18.85 -6.59
N LEU A 7 0.36 -18.29 -5.69
CA LEU A 7 -1.00 -18.71 -5.42
C LEU A 7 -1.99 -17.84 -6.19
N ALA A 8 -2.68 -18.42 -7.15
CA ALA A 8 -3.84 -17.81 -7.79
C ALA A 8 -5.07 -18.02 -6.92
N LEU A 9 -5.88 -16.97 -6.77
CA LEU A 9 -7.09 -17.01 -5.95
C LEU A 9 -8.33 -16.98 -6.83
N LYS A 10 -9.37 -17.71 -6.41
CA LYS A 10 -10.68 -17.72 -7.09
C LYS A 10 -11.35 -16.35 -7.04
N TYR A 11 -12.27 -16.12 -7.99
CA TYR A 11 -13.13 -14.92 -8.05
C TYR A 11 -12.35 -13.61 -8.18
N HIS A 12 -11.18 -13.61 -8.84
CA HIS A 12 -10.29 -12.44 -8.97
C HIS A 12 -9.94 -11.77 -7.63
N THR A 13 -9.88 -12.57 -6.56
CA THR A 13 -9.58 -12.08 -5.21
C THR A 13 -8.15 -11.55 -5.10
N ASP A 14 -7.23 -12.07 -5.88
CA ASP A 14 -5.86 -11.58 -6.05
C ASP A 14 -5.82 -10.14 -6.56
N SER A 15 -6.53 -9.84 -7.65
CA SER A 15 -6.64 -8.48 -8.19
C SER A 15 -7.34 -7.53 -7.20
N LEU A 16 -8.39 -8.01 -6.50
CA LEU A 16 -9.06 -7.23 -5.47
C LEU A 16 -8.11 -6.85 -4.34
N LEU A 17 -7.30 -7.78 -3.86
CA LEU A 17 -6.30 -7.53 -2.81
C LEU A 17 -5.18 -6.60 -3.27
N GLU A 18 -4.79 -6.65 -4.55
CA GLU A 18 -3.81 -5.71 -5.11
C GLU A 18 -4.35 -4.28 -5.13
N VAL A 19 -5.57 -4.09 -5.59
CA VAL A 19 -6.22 -2.75 -5.61
C VAL A 19 -6.44 -2.25 -4.18
N GLU A 20 -6.91 -3.10 -3.27
CA GLU A 20 -7.12 -2.75 -1.86
C GLU A 20 -5.80 -2.33 -1.20
N SER A 21 -4.74 -3.11 -1.39
CA SER A 21 -3.43 -2.80 -0.84
C SER A 21 -2.85 -1.49 -1.40
N GLY A 22 -2.97 -1.26 -2.72
CA GLY A 22 -2.45 -0.05 -3.35
C GLY A 22 -3.21 1.22 -3.00
N SER A 23 -4.53 1.14 -2.79
CA SER A 23 -5.37 2.27 -2.40
C SER A 23 -5.34 2.56 -0.90
N ASN A 24 -4.96 1.58 -0.09
CA ASN A 24 -4.94 1.71 1.37
C ASN A 24 -3.93 2.75 1.86
N ASP A 25 -2.72 2.80 1.28
CA ASP A 25 -1.66 3.72 1.70
C ASP A 25 -2.02 5.19 1.47
N PRO A 26 -2.54 5.62 0.29
CA PRO A 26 -3.04 6.98 0.10
C PRO A 26 -4.13 7.39 1.09
N MET A 27 -5.08 6.48 1.36
CA MET A 27 -6.18 6.76 2.29
C MET A 27 -5.70 6.82 3.74
N SER A 28 -4.79 5.91 4.13
CA SER A 28 -4.18 5.91 5.46
C SER A 28 -3.36 7.18 5.71
N TYR A 29 -2.61 7.64 4.72
CA TYR A 29 -1.89 8.91 4.80
C TYR A 29 -2.84 10.09 5.03
N MET A 30 -3.92 10.19 4.25
CA MET A 30 -4.92 11.25 4.38
C MET A 30 -5.53 11.29 5.77
N LEU A 31 -5.93 10.12 6.30
CA LEU A 31 -6.52 10.01 7.64
C LEU A 31 -5.50 10.32 8.74
N THR A 32 -4.25 9.93 8.56
CA THR A 32 -3.17 10.27 9.51
C THR A 32 -2.94 11.78 9.56
N MET A 33 -2.86 12.44 8.41
CA MET A 33 -2.70 13.91 8.36
C MET A 33 -3.90 14.63 8.97
N ALA A 34 -5.12 14.13 8.75
CA ALA A 34 -6.31 14.67 9.38
C ALA A 34 -6.30 14.47 10.91
N ALA A 35 -5.86 13.30 11.40
CA ALA A 35 -5.73 13.01 12.82
C ALA A 35 -4.68 13.92 13.48
N ILE A 36 -3.51 14.11 12.83
CA ILE A 36 -2.47 15.02 13.30
C ILE A 36 -3.03 16.45 13.42
N ALA A 37 -3.72 16.94 12.39
CA ALA A 37 -4.30 18.28 12.39
C ALA A 37 -5.34 18.48 13.50
N LEU A 38 -6.17 17.45 13.77
CA LEU A 38 -7.13 17.46 14.88
C LEU A 38 -6.44 17.53 16.24
N LEU A 39 -5.41 16.72 16.45
CA LEU A 39 -4.70 16.65 17.73
C LEU A 39 -3.81 17.86 17.99
N SER A 40 -3.29 18.48 16.93
CA SER A 40 -2.50 19.72 17.04
C SER A 40 -3.34 20.96 17.32
N GLY A 41 -4.68 20.84 17.43
CA GLY A 41 -5.57 21.98 17.67
C GLY A 41 -5.64 22.98 16.53
N ALA A 42 -5.16 22.62 15.34
CA ALA A 42 -5.21 23.49 14.17
C ALA A 42 -6.66 23.73 13.75
N ALA A 43 -7.03 24.98 13.49
CA ALA A 43 -8.32 25.30 12.89
C ALA A 43 -8.30 24.87 11.42
N PHE A 44 -8.89 23.71 11.10
CA PHE A 44 -9.00 23.23 9.74
C PHE A 44 -10.40 22.68 9.45
N SER A 45 -10.77 22.72 8.18
CA SER A 45 -11.99 22.06 7.70
C SER A 45 -11.64 20.68 7.19
N PHE A 46 -12.06 19.64 7.91
CA PHE A 46 -11.82 18.23 7.55
C PHE A 46 -12.22 17.91 6.09
N PRO A 47 -13.43 18.30 5.61
CA PRO A 47 -13.78 18.06 4.21
C PRO A 47 -12.87 18.77 3.21
N LEU A 48 -12.45 20.00 3.53
CA LEU A 48 -11.57 20.77 2.64
C LEU A 48 -10.18 20.16 2.55
N LEU A 49 -9.62 19.69 3.68
CA LEU A 49 -8.33 19.00 3.70
C LEU A 49 -8.37 17.72 2.86
N LEU A 50 -9.40 16.90 3.04
CA LEU A 50 -9.56 15.69 2.26
C LEU A 50 -9.75 15.99 0.77
N ALA A 51 -10.60 16.95 0.44
CA ALA A 51 -10.82 17.35 -0.96
C ALA A 51 -9.53 17.87 -1.61
N LYS A 52 -8.76 18.72 -0.90
CA LYS A 52 -7.48 19.24 -1.38
C LYS A 52 -6.49 18.11 -1.65
N GLN A 53 -6.31 17.18 -0.71
CA GLN A 53 -5.39 16.05 -0.88
C GLN A 53 -5.81 15.14 -2.05
N LEU A 54 -7.11 14.85 -2.18
CA LEU A 54 -7.62 14.01 -3.27
C LEU A 54 -7.47 14.68 -4.63
N LEU A 55 -7.93 15.92 -4.76
CA LEU A 55 -7.96 16.62 -6.06
C LEU A 55 -6.55 16.93 -6.56
N ILE A 56 -5.68 17.44 -5.69
CA ILE A 56 -4.29 17.77 -6.05
C ILE A 56 -3.51 16.48 -6.35
N GLY A 57 -3.63 15.46 -5.49
CA GLY A 57 -2.98 14.17 -5.71
C GLY A 57 -3.41 13.52 -7.03
N ALA A 58 -4.72 13.49 -7.31
CA ALA A 58 -5.24 12.91 -8.54
C ALA A 58 -4.84 13.72 -9.80
N PHE A 59 -4.93 15.04 -9.74
CA PHE A 59 -4.54 15.91 -10.85
C PHE A 59 -3.07 15.72 -11.24
N PHE A 60 -2.16 15.84 -10.27
CA PHE A 60 -0.73 15.68 -10.55
C PHE A 60 -0.37 14.25 -10.96
N GLY A 61 -0.99 13.23 -10.34
CA GLY A 61 -0.75 11.83 -10.71
C GLY A 61 -1.08 11.54 -12.16
N LEU A 62 -2.25 11.98 -12.62
CA LEU A 62 -2.68 11.80 -14.01
C LEU A 62 -1.89 12.69 -14.97
N ALA A 63 -1.64 13.95 -14.63
CA ALA A 63 -0.88 14.88 -15.47
C ALA A 63 0.58 14.41 -15.68
N ILE A 64 1.25 14.02 -14.61
CA ILE A 64 2.62 13.50 -14.66
C ILE A 64 2.67 12.17 -15.41
N GLY A 65 1.71 11.26 -15.17
CA GLY A 65 1.60 10.00 -15.89
C GLY A 65 1.41 10.20 -17.40
N TRP A 66 0.53 11.11 -17.78
CA TRP A 66 0.32 11.48 -19.20
C TRP A 66 1.58 12.05 -19.83
N LEU A 67 2.23 13.01 -19.14
CA LEU A 67 3.47 13.61 -19.63
C LEU A 67 4.58 12.58 -19.76
N ALA A 68 4.71 11.69 -18.78
CA ALA A 68 5.69 10.60 -18.78
C ALA A 68 5.52 9.68 -19.99
N LEU A 69 4.29 9.27 -20.29
CA LEU A 69 4.01 8.45 -21.47
C LEU A 69 4.34 9.17 -22.78
N LYS A 70 3.98 10.43 -22.89
CA LYS A 70 4.29 11.26 -24.06
C LYS A 70 5.80 11.36 -24.28
N LEU A 71 6.57 11.53 -23.22
CA LEU A 71 8.04 11.59 -23.29
C LEU A 71 8.64 10.21 -23.58
N LEU A 72 8.10 9.15 -23.00
CA LEU A 72 8.58 7.78 -23.20
C LEU A 72 8.40 7.29 -24.64
N HIS A 73 7.31 7.72 -25.32
CA HIS A 73 7.09 7.44 -26.73
C HIS A 73 7.84 8.37 -27.68
N SER A 74 8.49 9.40 -27.15
CA SER A 74 9.34 10.28 -27.95
C SER A 74 10.71 9.60 -28.22
N ARG A 75 11.39 10.04 -29.28
CA ARG A 75 12.74 9.55 -29.60
C ARG A 75 13.84 10.06 -28.67
N LEU A 76 13.47 10.76 -27.58
CA LEU A 76 14.42 11.35 -26.63
C LEU A 76 15.09 10.29 -25.74
N LEU A 77 14.49 9.13 -25.59
CA LEU A 77 14.97 8.06 -24.70
C LEU A 77 15.34 6.82 -25.54
N PRO A 78 16.56 6.73 -26.09
CA PRO A 78 16.92 5.69 -27.06
C PRO A 78 17.25 4.33 -26.43
N SER A 79 17.54 4.26 -25.12
CA SER A 79 18.02 3.04 -24.48
C SER A 79 17.06 2.53 -23.39
N GLN A 80 17.09 1.21 -23.16
CA GLN A 80 16.33 0.54 -22.12
C GLN A 80 16.67 1.07 -20.72
N GLN A 81 17.94 1.34 -20.47
CA GLN A 81 18.40 1.90 -19.20
C GLN A 81 17.85 3.31 -18.98
N SER A 82 17.79 4.13 -20.07
CA SER A 82 17.20 5.47 -19.99
C SER A 82 15.71 5.43 -19.61
N HIS A 83 14.95 4.46 -20.14
CA HIS A 83 13.54 4.27 -19.75
C HIS A 83 13.39 3.98 -18.25
N THR A 84 14.25 3.12 -17.71
CA THR A 84 14.19 2.72 -16.29
C THR A 84 14.49 3.90 -15.36
N VAL A 85 15.60 4.61 -15.61
CA VAL A 85 16.00 5.79 -14.83
C VAL A 85 14.94 6.89 -14.94
N PHE A 86 14.42 7.11 -16.15
CA PHE A 86 13.36 8.08 -16.38
C PHE A 86 12.11 7.76 -15.57
N LEU A 87 11.60 6.53 -15.64
CA LEU A 87 10.40 6.14 -14.89
C LEU A 87 10.62 6.21 -13.39
N PHE A 88 11.80 5.84 -12.89
CA PHE A 88 12.14 6.02 -11.48
C PHE A 88 12.10 7.50 -11.08
N SER A 89 12.68 8.39 -11.90
CA SER A 89 12.63 9.83 -11.64
C SER A 89 11.21 10.38 -11.68
N ILE A 90 10.38 9.90 -12.60
CA ILE A 90 8.97 10.26 -12.67
C ILE A 90 8.20 9.84 -11.40
N MET A 91 8.48 8.66 -10.85
CA MET A 91 7.85 8.23 -9.59
C MET A 91 8.20 9.15 -8.43
N VAL A 92 9.48 9.56 -8.32
CA VAL A 92 9.92 10.50 -7.29
C VAL A 92 9.25 11.87 -7.47
N LEU A 93 9.17 12.38 -8.69
CA LEU A 93 8.50 13.65 -9.00
C LEU A 93 6.99 13.57 -8.75
N ALA A 94 6.35 12.45 -9.10
CA ALA A 94 4.93 12.23 -8.87
C ALA A 94 4.57 12.20 -7.38
N TYR A 95 5.53 11.86 -6.51
CA TYR A 95 5.36 11.98 -5.07
C TYR A 95 5.63 13.41 -4.58
N ALA A 96 6.76 13.99 -4.97
CA ALA A 96 7.26 15.25 -4.41
C ALA A 96 6.42 16.47 -4.84
N ILE A 97 6.06 16.57 -6.12
CA ILE A 97 5.35 17.75 -6.63
C ILE A 97 4.02 17.98 -5.92
N PRO A 98 3.08 17.01 -5.84
CA PRO A 98 1.81 17.27 -5.16
C PRO A 98 2.00 17.52 -3.65
N ALA A 99 3.02 16.94 -3.01
CA ALA A 99 3.32 17.16 -1.60
C ALA A 99 3.63 18.63 -1.29
N GLU A 100 4.34 19.33 -2.19
CA GLU A 100 4.61 20.78 -2.06
C GLU A 100 3.35 21.66 -2.10
N PHE A 101 2.26 21.15 -2.68
CA PHE A 101 0.95 21.81 -2.74
C PHE A 101 -0.03 21.28 -1.70
N ASP A 102 0.42 20.63 -0.64
CA ASP A 102 -0.40 19.93 0.37
C ASP A 102 -1.32 18.85 -0.23
N GLY A 103 -0.98 18.31 -1.38
CA GLY A 103 -1.65 17.19 -2.01
C GLY A 103 -1.13 15.84 -1.51
N ASN A 104 -1.88 14.79 -1.82
CA ASN A 104 -1.47 13.43 -1.46
C ASN A 104 -0.48 12.84 -2.47
N GLY A 105 0.82 12.82 -2.14
CA GLY A 105 1.88 12.25 -2.97
C GLY A 105 1.71 10.74 -3.20
N TYR A 106 1.22 9.99 -2.22
CA TYR A 106 0.95 8.54 -2.36
C TYR A 106 -0.15 8.29 -3.40
N LEU A 107 -1.23 9.06 -3.36
CA LEU A 107 -2.29 8.97 -4.36
C LEU A 107 -1.80 9.31 -5.76
N SER A 108 -0.98 10.35 -5.86
CA SER A 108 -0.41 10.78 -7.14
C SER A 108 0.47 9.69 -7.76
N VAL A 109 1.40 9.10 -7.01
CA VAL A 109 2.24 8.00 -7.50
C VAL A 109 1.41 6.79 -7.88
N TYR A 110 0.39 6.45 -7.08
CA TYR A 110 -0.50 5.32 -7.35
C TYR A 110 -1.25 5.50 -8.67
N LEU A 111 -1.88 6.65 -8.88
CA LEU A 111 -2.60 6.94 -10.13
C LEU A 111 -1.66 7.04 -11.33
N CYS A 112 -0.49 7.66 -11.16
CA CYS A 112 0.56 7.71 -12.18
C CYS A 112 0.99 6.30 -12.57
N GLY A 113 1.22 5.42 -11.58
CA GLY A 113 1.60 4.03 -11.80
C GLY A 113 0.53 3.22 -12.53
N ILE A 114 -0.75 3.37 -12.16
CA ILE A 114 -1.87 2.73 -12.87
C ILE A 114 -1.94 3.23 -14.32
N TYR A 115 -1.85 4.54 -14.52
CA TYR A 115 -1.95 5.13 -15.84
C TYR A 115 -0.83 4.65 -16.78
N ILE A 116 0.41 4.64 -16.29
CA ILE A 116 1.56 4.14 -17.05
C ILE A 116 1.48 2.62 -17.23
N GLY A 117 1.14 1.87 -16.19
CA GLY A 117 1.09 0.41 -16.20
C GLY A 117 0.04 -0.18 -17.16
N ASN A 118 -1.08 0.53 -17.39
CA ASN A 118 -2.11 0.14 -18.35
C ASN A 118 -1.80 0.56 -19.79
N SER A 119 -0.67 1.23 -20.01
CA SER A 119 -0.28 1.69 -21.34
C SER A 119 0.70 0.70 -22.02
N LYS A 120 0.79 0.78 -23.33
CA LYS A 120 1.78 -0.02 -24.09
C LYS A 120 3.17 0.55 -23.85
N LEU A 121 3.95 -0.14 -23.02
CA LEU A 121 5.30 0.26 -22.68
C LEU A 121 6.33 -0.54 -23.46
N PRO A 122 7.37 0.10 -24.04
CA PRO A 122 8.49 -0.64 -24.57
C PRO A 122 9.15 -1.43 -23.43
N GLN A 123 9.37 -2.73 -23.66
CA GLN A 123 10.07 -3.63 -22.72
C GLN A 123 9.42 -3.71 -21.32
N LYS A 124 8.08 -3.71 -21.25
CA LYS A 124 7.30 -3.75 -20.00
C LYS A 124 7.79 -4.83 -19.02
N LYS A 125 8.13 -6.04 -19.51
CA LYS A 125 8.63 -7.16 -18.68
C LYS A 125 9.91 -6.79 -17.91
N TYR A 126 10.84 -6.08 -18.55
CA TYR A 126 12.07 -5.64 -17.90
C TYR A 126 11.80 -4.57 -16.84
N LEU A 127 10.94 -3.60 -17.16
CA LEU A 127 10.56 -2.54 -16.22
C LEU A 127 9.89 -3.12 -14.99
N VAL A 128 8.93 -4.02 -15.16
CA VAL A 128 8.26 -4.69 -14.03
C VAL A 128 9.27 -5.42 -13.15
N HIS A 129 10.17 -6.21 -13.76
CA HIS A 129 11.19 -6.92 -12.99
C HIS A 129 12.13 -5.98 -12.21
N PHE A 130 12.55 -4.87 -12.84
CA PHE A 130 13.37 -3.87 -12.15
C PHE A 130 12.66 -3.28 -10.93
N PHE A 131 11.41 -2.86 -11.08
CA PHE A 131 10.65 -2.29 -9.97
C PHE A 131 10.32 -3.32 -8.89
N ASP A 132 10.11 -4.59 -9.22
CA ASP A 132 9.95 -5.67 -8.25
C ASP A 132 11.21 -5.84 -7.40
N VAL A 133 12.39 -5.87 -8.02
CA VAL A 133 13.67 -5.96 -7.29
C VAL A 133 13.89 -4.72 -6.42
N LEU A 134 13.66 -3.53 -6.96
CA LEU A 134 13.80 -2.28 -6.22
C LEU A 134 12.88 -2.23 -5.01
N THR A 135 11.62 -2.64 -5.17
CA THR A 135 10.64 -2.69 -4.09
C THR A 135 11.08 -3.66 -2.99
N ASN A 136 11.57 -4.84 -3.35
CA ASN A 136 12.06 -5.82 -2.38
C ASN A 136 13.26 -5.27 -1.59
N VAL A 137 14.23 -4.65 -2.26
CA VAL A 137 15.39 -4.03 -1.60
C VAL A 137 14.94 -2.90 -0.69
N ALA A 138 14.10 -1.99 -1.17
CA ALA A 138 13.57 -0.90 -0.38
C ALA A 138 12.80 -1.39 0.85
N GLN A 139 11.99 -2.43 0.70
CA GLN A 139 11.25 -3.04 1.80
C GLN A 139 12.17 -3.59 2.89
N VAL A 140 13.22 -4.32 2.52
CA VAL A 140 14.22 -4.82 3.47
C VAL A 140 14.92 -3.67 4.18
N MET A 141 15.36 -2.64 3.44
CA MET A 141 16.01 -1.45 4.01
C MET A 141 15.09 -0.70 4.99
N ILE A 142 13.82 -0.50 4.62
CA ILE A 142 12.85 0.19 5.49
C ILE A 142 12.66 -0.61 6.78
N PHE A 143 12.40 -1.91 6.72
CA PHE A 143 12.21 -2.71 7.93
C PHE A 143 13.46 -2.76 8.79
N PHE A 144 14.65 -2.80 8.20
CA PHE A 144 15.91 -2.73 8.92
C PHE A 144 16.06 -1.39 9.66
N LEU A 145 15.89 -0.27 8.97
CA LEU A 145 15.99 1.07 9.57
C LEU A 145 14.93 1.29 10.65
N LEU A 146 13.70 0.84 10.39
CA LEU A 146 12.61 0.92 11.36
C LEU A 146 12.89 0.06 12.61
N GLY A 147 13.52 -1.10 12.43
CA GLY A 147 13.95 -1.95 13.55
C GLY A 147 15.00 -1.29 14.44
N LEU A 148 15.89 -0.47 13.86
CA LEU A 148 16.90 0.28 14.62
C LEU A 148 16.33 1.43 15.46
N LEU A 149 15.18 1.97 15.07
CA LEU A 149 14.49 3.06 15.78
C LEU A 149 13.71 2.56 17.01
N VAL A 150 13.50 1.26 17.13
CA VAL A 150 12.77 0.68 18.27
C VAL A 150 13.57 0.81 19.55
N THR A 151 12.93 1.22 20.63
CA THR A 151 13.47 1.21 21.98
C THR A 151 13.01 -0.08 22.70
N PRO A 152 13.87 -1.10 22.83
CA PRO A 152 13.46 -2.40 23.42
C PRO A 152 12.96 -2.31 24.84
N VAL A 153 13.44 -1.33 25.61
CA VAL A 153 13.04 -1.11 27.02
C VAL A 153 11.57 -0.74 27.12
N ASP A 154 11.01 -0.01 26.14
CA ASP A 154 9.62 0.47 26.15
C ASP A 154 8.64 -0.56 25.56
N LEU A 155 9.12 -1.61 24.91
CA LEU A 155 8.26 -2.62 24.28
C LEU A 155 7.28 -3.30 25.26
N PRO A 156 7.67 -3.69 26.49
CA PRO A 156 6.73 -4.32 27.42
C PRO A 156 5.52 -3.47 27.75
N SER A 157 5.65 -2.14 27.76
CA SER A 157 4.56 -1.22 28.06
C SER A 157 3.51 -1.12 26.95
N VAL A 158 3.92 -1.36 25.70
CA VAL A 158 3.05 -1.24 24.50
C VAL A 158 2.56 -2.57 23.96
N ILE A 159 3.10 -3.71 24.43
CA ILE A 159 2.77 -5.04 23.90
C ILE A 159 1.30 -5.41 24.13
N VAL A 160 0.76 -5.11 25.31
CA VAL A 160 -0.64 -5.40 25.64
C VAL A 160 -1.61 -4.52 24.82
N PRO A 161 -1.45 -3.19 24.78
CA PRO A 161 -2.24 -2.36 23.89
C PRO A 161 -2.13 -2.77 22.42
N ALA A 162 -0.92 -3.10 21.93
CA ALA A 162 -0.71 -3.55 20.56
C ALA A 162 -1.46 -4.85 20.25
N LEU A 163 -1.45 -5.82 21.16
CA LEU A 163 -2.19 -7.08 21.05
C LEU A 163 -3.69 -6.85 20.99
N VAL A 164 -4.23 -6.05 21.90
CA VAL A 164 -5.67 -5.73 21.96
C VAL A 164 -6.10 -5.05 20.67
N LEU A 165 -5.38 -4.01 20.24
CA LEU A 165 -5.69 -3.27 19.02
C LEU A 165 -5.57 -4.15 17.77
N THR A 166 -4.49 -4.96 17.65
CA THR A 166 -4.31 -5.84 16.50
C THR A 166 -5.41 -6.89 16.44
N THR A 167 -5.77 -7.49 17.56
CA THR A 167 -6.84 -8.49 17.63
C THR A 167 -8.18 -7.88 17.28
N PHE A 168 -8.53 -6.73 17.86
CA PHE A 168 -9.77 -6.01 17.55
C PHE A 168 -9.86 -5.65 16.06
N LEU A 169 -8.81 -5.05 15.52
CA LEU A 169 -8.79 -4.64 14.12
C LEU A 169 -8.86 -5.83 13.16
N THR A 170 -8.23 -6.95 13.49
CA THR A 170 -8.22 -8.14 12.62
C THR A 170 -9.49 -8.96 12.72
N LEU A 171 -10.04 -9.16 13.93
CA LEU A 171 -11.17 -10.06 14.14
C LEU A 171 -12.53 -9.37 14.15
N VAL A 172 -12.57 -8.05 14.37
CA VAL A 172 -13.83 -7.30 14.43
C VAL A 172 -13.92 -6.28 13.30
N ALA A 173 -13.03 -5.28 13.28
CA ALA A 173 -13.13 -4.16 12.36
C ALA A 173 -13.01 -4.59 10.88
N ARG A 174 -12.01 -5.38 10.55
CA ARG A 174 -11.77 -5.86 9.19
C ARG A 174 -12.93 -6.71 8.64
N PRO A 175 -13.41 -7.76 9.32
CA PRO A 175 -14.56 -8.55 8.85
C PRO A 175 -15.81 -7.71 8.67
N MET A 176 -16.10 -6.78 9.59
CA MET A 176 -17.25 -5.89 9.48
C MET A 176 -17.17 -5.00 8.23
N VAL A 177 -16.03 -4.35 8.01
CA VAL A 177 -15.84 -3.46 6.85
C VAL A 177 -15.83 -4.27 5.55
N SER A 178 -15.10 -5.38 5.49
CA SER A 178 -15.05 -6.24 4.31
C SER A 178 -16.43 -6.81 3.96
N ALA A 179 -17.21 -7.23 4.95
CA ALA A 179 -18.58 -7.70 4.74
C ALA A 179 -19.49 -6.55 4.27
N ALA A 180 -19.41 -5.37 4.89
CA ALA A 180 -20.23 -4.23 4.51
C ALA A 180 -20.00 -3.78 3.06
N ILE A 181 -18.72 -3.84 2.60
CA ILE A 181 -18.37 -3.42 1.24
C ILE A 181 -18.64 -4.53 0.22
N LEU A 182 -18.23 -5.77 0.49
CA LEU A 182 -18.26 -6.84 -0.51
C LEU A 182 -19.60 -7.59 -0.60
N ALA A 183 -20.37 -7.66 0.49
CA ALA A 183 -21.65 -8.36 0.47
C ALA A 183 -22.67 -7.77 -0.53
N PRO A 184 -22.81 -6.43 -0.69
CA PRO A 184 -23.70 -5.85 -1.70
C PRO A 184 -23.34 -6.24 -3.14
N PHE A 185 -22.07 -6.56 -3.41
CA PHE A 185 -21.59 -7.02 -4.72
C PHE A 185 -21.69 -8.54 -4.92
N GLY A 186 -22.33 -9.24 -4.01
CA GLY A 186 -22.54 -10.68 -4.13
C GLY A 186 -21.29 -11.54 -3.87
N ALA A 187 -20.29 -11.00 -3.18
CA ALA A 187 -19.10 -11.76 -2.82
C ALA A 187 -19.42 -12.95 -1.91
N LYS A 188 -18.74 -14.07 -2.12
CA LYS A 188 -18.92 -15.26 -1.32
C LYS A 188 -18.33 -15.08 0.09
N ARG A 189 -18.90 -15.79 1.07
CA ARG A 189 -18.43 -15.70 2.46
C ARG A 189 -16.96 -16.07 2.62
N GLU A 190 -16.48 -17.05 1.86
CA GLU A 190 -15.09 -17.48 1.83
C GLU A 190 -14.16 -16.36 1.29
N GLN A 191 -14.64 -15.64 0.28
CA GLN A 191 -13.92 -14.49 -0.29
C GLN A 191 -13.83 -13.35 0.74
N ILE A 192 -14.95 -12.99 1.37
CA ILE A 192 -14.99 -11.96 2.42
C ILE A 192 -14.06 -12.33 3.58
N ALA A 193 -14.10 -13.61 4.03
CA ALA A 193 -13.26 -14.09 5.11
C ALA A 193 -11.75 -14.00 4.75
N LEU A 194 -11.39 -14.38 3.52
CA LEU A 194 -10.00 -14.29 3.06
C LEU A 194 -9.52 -12.84 2.94
N VAL A 195 -10.31 -11.95 2.36
CA VAL A 195 -10.01 -10.51 2.26
C VAL A 195 -9.86 -9.89 3.64
N SER A 196 -10.74 -10.23 4.58
CA SER A 196 -10.65 -9.77 5.96
C SER A 196 -9.36 -10.20 6.64
N TRP A 197 -8.90 -11.44 6.40
CA TRP A 197 -7.66 -11.94 6.95
C TRP A 197 -6.42 -11.38 6.26
N ALA A 198 -6.48 -11.15 4.95
CA ALA A 198 -5.36 -10.70 4.12
C ALA A 198 -4.91 -9.25 4.37
N GLY A 199 -5.64 -8.50 5.20
CA GLY A 199 -5.32 -7.11 5.54
C GLY A 199 -4.05 -6.95 6.37
N LEU A 200 -2.91 -7.29 5.78
CA LEU A 200 -1.59 -7.15 6.42
C LEU A 200 -1.23 -5.69 6.59
N ARG A 201 -0.62 -5.37 7.74
CA ARG A 201 -0.03 -4.06 7.97
C ARG A 201 1.39 -4.06 7.48
N GLY A 202 1.71 -3.06 6.64
CA GLY A 202 3.03 -2.89 6.05
C GLY A 202 3.88 -1.83 6.73
N ALA A 203 5.07 -1.59 6.16
CA ALA A 203 5.99 -0.56 6.59
C ALA A 203 5.40 0.85 6.53
N ALA A 204 4.46 1.11 5.61
CA ALA A 204 3.78 2.40 5.48
C ALA A 204 3.13 2.85 6.79
N SER A 205 2.49 1.93 7.55
CA SER A 205 1.89 2.24 8.84
C SER A 205 2.91 2.79 9.84
N ILE A 206 4.15 2.27 9.83
CA ILE A 206 5.21 2.72 10.72
C ILE A 206 5.73 4.09 10.26
N VAL A 207 5.88 4.28 8.95
CA VAL A 207 6.29 5.59 8.38
C VAL A 207 5.28 6.69 8.75
N PHE A 208 3.98 6.40 8.69
CA PHE A 208 2.94 7.35 9.10
C PHE A 208 2.98 7.62 10.60
N ALA A 209 3.29 6.61 11.43
CA ALA A 209 3.49 6.81 12.86
C ALA A 209 4.69 7.72 13.16
N ILE A 210 5.79 7.62 12.41
CA ILE A 210 6.92 8.55 12.51
C ILE A 210 6.45 9.98 12.19
N GLY A 211 5.66 10.17 11.14
CA GLY A 211 5.08 11.47 10.80
C GLY A 211 4.30 12.10 11.96
N ALA A 212 3.50 11.28 12.67
CA ALA A 212 2.77 11.74 13.85
C ALA A 212 3.69 12.07 15.04
N VAL A 213 4.76 11.30 15.24
CA VAL A 213 5.77 11.58 16.28
C VAL A 213 6.52 12.88 15.99
N LEU A 214 6.91 13.10 14.72
CA LEU A 214 7.60 14.33 14.29
C LEU A 214 6.70 15.57 14.38
N ALA A 215 5.40 15.41 14.34
CA ALA A 215 4.44 16.50 14.53
C ALA A 215 4.24 16.88 16.03
N GLU A 216 5.04 16.28 16.94
CA GLU A 216 5.03 16.55 18.39
C GLU A 216 3.62 16.45 19.02
N VAL A 217 2.81 15.53 18.51
CA VAL A 217 1.47 15.29 19.05
C VAL A 217 1.59 14.64 20.43
N ASP A 218 0.93 15.22 21.41
CA ASP A 218 0.94 14.70 22.79
C ASP A 218 0.14 13.39 22.89
N ILE A 219 0.87 12.28 23.01
CA ILE A 219 0.31 10.93 23.05
C ILE A 219 0.89 10.18 24.24
N THR A 220 0.01 9.55 25.02
CA THR A 220 0.33 8.85 26.28
C THR A 220 1.32 7.67 26.10
N TYR A 221 1.29 7.01 24.94
CA TYR A 221 2.17 5.89 24.63
C TYR A 221 3.21 6.27 23.57
N ASN A 222 4.34 5.59 23.58
CA ASN A 222 5.28 5.67 22.47
C ASN A 222 4.61 5.08 21.19
N LEU A 223 4.01 5.98 20.39
CA LEU A 223 3.22 5.62 19.20
C LEU A 223 4.03 4.79 18.21
N TYR A 224 5.31 5.12 18.06
CA TYR A 224 6.20 4.38 17.17
C TYR A 224 6.32 2.91 17.58
N ASN A 225 6.66 2.65 18.85
CA ASN A 225 6.79 1.29 19.38
C ASN A 225 5.46 0.53 19.35
N LEU A 226 4.34 1.20 19.62
CA LEU A 226 3.00 0.62 19.53
C LEU A 226 2.71 0.12 18.11
N VAL A 227 2.86 0.99 17.11
CA VAL A 227 2.59 0.65 15.70
C VAL A 227 3.58 -0.39 15.20
N PHE A 228 4.85 -0.31 15.57
CA PHE A 228 5.86 -1.31 15.25
C PHE A 228 5.47 -2.70 15.77
N CYS A 229 5.06 -2.83 17.04
CA CYS A 229 4.56 -4.08 17.60
C CYS A 229 3.33 -4.61 16.84
N MET A 230 2.38 -3.73 16.50
CA MET A 230 1.19 -4.11 15.73
C MET A 230 1.57 -4.64 14.33
N VAL A 231 2.53 -4.04 13.66
CA VAL A 231 3.02 -4.49 12.34
C VAL A 231 3.72 -5.83 12.46
N LEU A 232 4.61 -6.01 13.45
CA LEU A 232 5.29 -7.28 13.70
C LEU A 232 4.29 -8.42 13.96
N LEU A 233 3.29 -8.18 14.82
CA LEU A 233 2.24 -9.16 15.11
C LEU A 233 1.45 -9.51 13.85
N SER A 234 1.08 -8.51 13.05
CA SER A 234 0.35 -8.70 11.81
C SER A 234 1.15 -9.54 10.80
N ILE A 235 2.41 -9.18 10.55
CA ILE A 235 3.25 -9.91 9.58
C ILE A 235 3.54 -11.31 10.08
N SER A 236 3.88 -11.48 11.36
CA SER A 236 4.25 -12.77 11.93
C SER A 236 3.07 -13.75 12.01
N ILE A 237 1.89 -13.27 12.38
CA ILE A 237 0.71 -14.14 12.56
C ILE A 237 -0.10 -14.21 11.26
N GLN A 238 -0.61 -13.08 10.77
CA GLN A 238 -1.49 -13.06 9.61
C GLN A 238 -0.73 -13.43 8.33
N GLY A 239 0.49 -12.88 8.13
CA GLY A 239 1.31 -13.15 6.95
C GLY A 239 1.68 -14.63 6.83
N THR A 240 2.10 -15.24 7.93
CA THR A 240 2.47 -16.67 7.96
C THR A 240 1.27 -17.59 7.78
N LEU A 241 0.12 -17.22 8.34
CA LEU A 241 -1.10 -18.04 8.27
C LEU A 241 -1.94 -17.79 7.00
N LEU A 242 -1.61 -16.77 6.19
CA LEU A 242 -2.38 -16.42 4.99
C LEU A 242 -2.49 -17.57 3.98
N PRO A 243 -1.43 -18.31 3.62
CA PRO A 243 -1.54 -19.44 2.70
C PRO A 243 -2.38 -20.59 3.28
N PHE A 244 -2.27 -20.82 4.58
CA PHE A 244 -3.09 -21.82 5.27
C PHE A 244 -4.57 -21.41 5.27
N ALA A 245 -4.88 -20.15 5.53
CA ALA A 245 -6.23 -19.60 5.47
C ALA A 245 -6.83 -19.73 4.05
N ALA A 246 -6.06 -19.37 3.00
CA ALA A 246 -6.47 -19.50 1.62
C ALA A 246 -6.79 -20.96 1.25
N LYS A 247 -5.97 -21.91 1.71
CA LYS A 247 -6.19 -23.35 1.51
C LYS A 247 -7.42 -23.85 2.27
N LYS A 248 -7.58 -23.48 3.54
CA LYS A 248 -8.70 -23.89 4.40
C LYS A 248 -10.04 -23.37 3.86
N LEU A 249 -10.06 -22.16 3.29
CA LEU A 249 -11.23 -21.56 2.66
C LEU A 249 -11.45 -22.04 1.22
N SER A 250 -10.65 -22.97 0.72
CA SER A 250 -10.73 -23.48 -0.67
C SER A 250 -10.71 -22.39 -1.73
N MET A 251 -9.99 -21.29 -1.44
CA MET A 251 -9.89 -20.12 -2.31
C MET A 251 -8.74 -20.20 -3.32
N ILE A 252 -7.90 -21.24 -3.25
CA ILE A 252 -6.84 -21.48 -4.23
C ILE A 252 -7.48 -22.03 -5.51
N ASP A 253 -7.14 -21.44 -6.65
CA ASP A 253 -7.56 -21.92 -7.95
C ASP A 253 -6.51 -22.92 -8.49
N PRO A 254 -6.85 -24.22 -8.62
CA PRO A 254 -5.91 -25.20 -9.11
C PRO A 254 -5.70 -25.14 -10.64
N THR A 255 -6.55 -24.39 -11.35
CA THR A 255 -6.54 -24.32 -12.83
C THR A 255 -5.82 -23.09 -13.36
N ALA A 256 -5.65 -22.05 -12.53
CA ALA A 256 -4.97 -20.83 -12.92
C ALA A 256 -3.45 -20.95 -12.68
N ASP A 257 -2.70 -21.13 -13.73
CA ASP A 257 -1.24 -20.95 -13.69
C ASP A 257 -0.96 -19.44 -13.73
N ILE A 258 -0.43 -18.89 -12.63
CA ILE A 258 -0.07 -17.48 -12.51
C ILE A 258 0.89 -17.04 -13.64
N ARG A 259 1.67 -17.98 -14.19
CA ARG A 259 2.56 -17.69 -15.31
C ARG A 259 1.80 -17.34 -16.59
N THR A 260 0.65 -18.00 -16.86
CA THR A 260 -0.18 -17.68 -18.01
C THR A 260 -0.89 -16.35 -17.85
N ALA A 261 -1.52 -16.09 -16.69
CA ALA A 261 -2.20 -14.83 -16.42
C ALA A 261 -1.24 -13.62 -16.44
N LEU A 262 -0.02 -13.75 -15.91
CA LEU A 262 1.01 -12.70 -15.98
C LEU A 262 1.54 -12.49 -17.40
N ASN A 263 1.70 -13.57 -18.19
CA ASN A 263 2.12 -13.45 -19.58
C ASN A 263 1.05 -12.77 -20.43
N ASP A 264 -0.21 -13.12 -20.26
CA ASP A 264 -1.33 -12.52 -20.98
C ASP A 264 -1.48 -11.02 -20.68
N CYS A 265 -1.29 -10.61 -19.41
CA CYS A 265 -1.26 -9.20 -19.05
C CYS A 265 -0.01 -8.44 -19.53
N MET A 266 1.09 -9.13 -19.82
CA MET A 266 2.33 -8.52 -20.29
C MET A 266 2.44 -8.47 -21.82
N ASP A 267 1.67 -9.29 -22.51
CA ASP A 267 1.65 -9.37 -23.98
C ASP A 267 0.49 -8.53 -24.59
N ALA A 268 -0.47 -8.06 -23.77
CA ALA A 268 -1.54 -7.13 -24.13
C ALA A 268 -1.08 -5.66 -23.98
#